data_e477f77fd3697e23270b4146588fc1ea
#
_entry.id   e477f77fd3697e23270b4146588fc1ea
#
_cell.length_a   1.000
_cell.length_b   1.000
_cell.length_c   1.000
_cell.angle_alpha   90.00
_cell.angle_beta   90.00
_cell.angle_gamma   90.00
#
_symmetry.space_group_name_H-M   'P 1'
#
loop_
_entity.id
_entity.type
_entity.pdbx_description
1 polymer ?
#
loop_
_entity_poly.entity_id
_entity_poly.type
_entity_poly.pdbx_seq_one_letter_code
_entity_poly.pdbx_strand_id
1 'polypeptide(L)'
;MSDLIINLTDRTLDDALNHAEQPVLLDLWAPWCSPCLAIAPLLEKVAAATGGQLTVAKLDVEEYEHLLPRFRVRGIPTLLLFRNGSEVARKVGVDSLSDLNNWLRSQGIVIESEGEVVVPEVQPWPSFYGDDELRRFLTGRLKEKALAAEISHYAFPRPKDLLTAPYVLAGQESLDVFERVSGLPPALALWLEVLDFVTPQQIDELIAVLASGKAYGDVPLHLLVQWLEDADLRWPAVLSSSLNTLRLHWIELTHHYLTGRETPRQVWLKIQQEAREHHDSCQSGQDLEQHLCSLLSILSPPSELNDTHATSTIQHHWYQIQFHLEQINAGWSRDELAMADRRWAWIEPQLAAIPEEESEGALETLHLQWRQQSPEFADYVQKEALFNEDFAAGEPQRIQVFRTRFLQLMKQAPDAA
;
A
#
# COMPACT_ATOMS: atom_id res chain seq x y z
N MET A 1 -17.55 16.61 -11.10
CA MET A 1 -17.68 16.22 -9.69
C MET A 1 -18.91 15.34 -9.62
N SER A 2 -18.75 14.10 -9.20
CA SER A 2 -19.84 13.13 -9.20
C SER A 2 -20.82 13.50 -8.08
N ASP A 3 -22.11 13.62 -8.41
CA ASP A 3 -23.22 13.89 -7.47
C ASP A 3 -23.51 12.70 -6.52
N LEU A 4 -22.56 11.74 -6.43
CA LEU A 4 -22.74 10.48 -5.71
C LEU A 4 -22.30 10.54 -4.23
N ILE A 5 -21.50 11.54 -3.85
CA ILE A 5 -21.01 11.72 -2.47
C ILE A 5 -21.49 13.07 -1.95
N ILE A 6 -22.08 13.07 -0.76
CA ILE A 6 -22.65 14.25 -0.12
C ILE A 6 -21.62 14.85 0.84
N ASN A 7 -21.28 16.12 0.68
CA ASN A 7 -20.49 16.84 1.67
C ASN A 7 -21.41 17.39 2.76
N LEU A 8 -21.17 16.94 3.99
CA LEU A 8 -21.96 17.35 5.16
C LEU A 8 -21.31 18.52 5.89
N THR A 9 -22.14 19.29 6.55
CA THR A 9 -21.79 20.41 7.43
C THR A 9 -22.35 20.14 8.81
N ASP A 10 -21.98 20.94 9.81
CA ASP A 10 -22.58 20.92 11.16
C ASP A 10 -24.13 21.02 11.14
N ARG A 11 -24.70 21.71 10.14
CA ARG A 11 -26.14 21.93 10.00
C ARG A 11 -26.87 20.79 9.30
N THR A 12 -26.19 20.06 8.41
CA THR A 12 -26.81 19.01 7.59
C THR A 12 -26.54 17.62 8.14
N LEU A 13 -25.57 17.48 9.03
CA LEU A 13 -25.13 16.20 9.57
C LEU A 13 -26.24 15.42 10.28
N ASP A 14 -26.94 16.08 11.22
CA ASP A 14 -27.98 15.41 12.01
C ASP A 14 -29.17 14.98 11.16
N ASP A 15 -29.55 15.79 10.20
CA ASP A 15 -30.61 15.47 9.26
C ASP A 15 -30.23 14.28 8.38
N ALA A 16 -29.02 14.31 7.81
CA ALA A 16 -28.51 13.23 6.97
C ALA A 16 -28.37 11.89 7.72
N LEU A 17 -27.98 11.90 9.00
CA LEU A 17 -27.82 10.67 9.77
C LEU A 17 -29.15 10.11 10.30
N ASN A 18 -30.06 10.97 10.73
CA ASN A 18 -31.28 10.56 11.43
C ASN A 18 -32.50 10.31 10.50
N HIS A 19 -32.53 10.96 9.33
CA HIS A 19 -33.66 10.88 8.42
C HIS A 19 -33.37 10.17 7.11
N ALA A 20 -32.15 9.61 6.95
CA ALA A 20 -31.82 8.81 5.78
C ALA A 20 -32.65 7.51 5.76
N GLU A 21 -33.31 7.23 4.64
CA GLU A 21 -34.01 5.96 4.40
C GLU A 21 -33.01 4.80 4.19
N GLN A 22 -31.82 5.11 3.70
CA GLN A 22 -30.74 4.17 3.44
C GLN A 22 -29.64 4.28 4.51
N PRO A 23 -28.83 3.22 4.73
CA PRO A 23 -27.64 3.34 5.53
C PRO A 23 -26.73 4.48 5.04
N VAL A 24 -26.07 5.16 5.95
CA VAL A 24 -25.13 6.26 5.63
C VAL A 24 -23.71 5.84 6.00
N LEU A 25 -22.82 5.84 5.03
CA LEU A 25 -21.38 5.71 5.23
C LEU A 25 -20.79 7.11 5.33
N LEU A 26 -20.37 7.50 6.53
CA LEU A 26 -19.75 8.79 6.81
C LEU A 26 -18.25 8.66 6.83
N ASP A 27 -17.56 9.35 5.91
CA ASP A 27 -16.11 9.50 5.86
C ASP A 27 -15.69 10.75 6.64
N LEU A 28 -14.93 10.54 7.69
CA LEU A 28 -14.30 11.62 8.46
C LEU A 28 -12.89 11.86 7.90
N TRP A 29 -12.70 12.99 7.26
CA TRP A 29 -11.49 13.30 6.48
C TRP A 29 -11.01 14.74 6.69
N ALA A 30 -9.79 15.05 6.21
CA ALA A 30 -9.28 16.41 6.14
C ALA A 30 -8.45 16.63 4.85
N PRO A 31 -8.33 17.89 4.34
CA PRO A 31 -7.60 18.18 3.10
C PRO A 31 -6.11 17.83 3.13
N TRP A 32 -5.49 17.87 4.29
CA TRP A 32 -4.07 17.53 4.49
C TRP A 32 -3.83 16.02 4.71
N CYS A 33 -4.88 15.23 4.90
CA CYS A 33 -4.78 13.81 5.19
C CYS A 33 -4.55 13.02 3.89
N SER A 34 -3.30 12.70 3.57
CA SER A 34 -2.95 11.92 2.38
C SER A 34 -3.67 10.56 2.29
N PRO A 35 -3.79 9.76 3.38
CA PRO A 35 -4.58 8.52 3.33
C PRO A 35 -6.06 8.76 3.05
N CYS A 36 -6.64 9.87 3.53
CA CYS A 36 -8.04 10.21 3.25
C CYS A 36 -8.27 10.54 1.78
N LEU A 37 -7.30 11.25 1.16
CA LEU A 37 -7.36 11.56 -0.26
C LEU A 37 -7.25 10.30 -1.11
N ALA A 38 -6.45 9.32 -0.67
CA ALA A 38 -6.29 8.04 -1.37
C ALA A 38 -7.58 7.20 -1.38
N ILE A 39 -8.41 7.25 -0.34
CA ILE A 39 -9.66 6.48 -0.30
C ILE A 39 -10.84 7.18 -1.00
N ALA A 40 -10.75 8.46 -1.32
CA ALA A 40 -11.84 9.21 -1.94
C ALA A 40 -12.35 8.56 -3.25
N PRO A 41 -11.49 8.12 -4.19
CA PRO A 41 -11.94 7.41 -5.39
C PRO A 41 -12.59 6.05 -5.09
N LEU A 42 -12.18 5.37 -4.00
CA LEU A 42 -12.78 4.11 -3.59
C LEU A 42 -14.22 4.32 -3.11
N LEU A 43 -14.46 5.40 -2.37
CA LEU A 43 -15.79 5.80 -1.91
C LEU A 43 -16.71 6.15 -3.09
N GLU A 44 -16.20 6.78 -4.15
CA GLU A 44 -16.97 7.03 -5.38
C GLU A 44 -17.39 5.73 -6.07
N LYS A 45 -16.45 4.76 -6.18
CA LYS A 45 -16.75 3.43 -6.73
C LYS A 45 -17.81 2.70 -5.89
N VAL A 46 -17.72 2.75 -4.56
CA VAL A 46 -18.71 2.17 -3.64
C VAL A 46 -20.07 2.83 -3.82
N ALA A 47 -20.13 4.15 -3.85
CA ALA A 47 -21.37 4.89 -4.03
C ALA A 47 -22.09 4.50 -5.35
N ALA A 48 -21.30 4.35 -6.42
CA ALA A 48 -21.83 3.89 -7.72
C ALA A 48 -22.30 2.42 -7.66
N ALA A 49 -21.55 1.53 -7.03
CA ALA A 49 -21.82 0.09 -6.99
C ALA A 49 -22.97 -0.30 -6.04
N THR A 50 -23.41 0.58 -5.17
CA THR A 50 -24.53 0.32 -4.25
C THR A 50 -25.91 0.69 -4.83
N GLY A 51 -25.96 1.29 -6.03
CA GLY A 51 -27.22 1.58 -6.73
C GLY A 51 -28.19 2.44 -5.92
N GLY A 52 -27.69 3.30 -5.03
CA GLY A 52 -28.50 4.14 -4.13
C GLY A 52 -28.95 3.43 -2.84
N GLN A 53 -28.51 2.20 -2.57
CA GLN A 53 -28.83 1.48 -1.33
C GLN A 53 -27.91 1.88 -0.15
N LEU A 54 -26.89 2.69 -0.40
CA LEU A 54 -25.99 3.29 0.58
C LEU A 54 -25.79 4.76 0.21
N THR A 55 -26.00 5.64 1.16
CA THR A 55 -25.61 7.05 1.03
C THR A 55 -24.16 7.18 1.48
N VAL A 56 -23.27 7.67 0.62
CA VAL A 56 -21.90 7.99 1.01
C VAL A 56 -21.80 9.49 1.28
N ALA A 57 -21.31 9.85 2.45
CA ALA A 57 -21.18 11.22 2.89
C ALA A 57 -19.77 11.50 3.44
N LYS A 58 -19.31 12.74 3.33
CA LYS A 58 -18.02 13.20 3.83
C LYS A 58 -18.20 14.36 4.80
N LEU A 59 -17.43 14.37 5.87
CA LEU A 59 -17.36 15.48 6.81
C LEU A 59 -15.90 15.90 6.97
N ASP A 60 -15.61 17.17 6.65
CA ASP A 60 -14.29 17.74 6.88
C ASP A 60 -14.10 18.02 8.38
N VAL A 61 -13.21 17.24 9.02
CA VAL A 61 -12.99 17.35 10.45
C VAL A 61 -12.10 18.52 10.84
N GLU A 62 -11.41 19.13 9.89
CA GLU A 62 -10.69 20.40 10.10
C GLU A 62 -11.67 21.58 10.18
N GLU A 63 -12.66 21.62 9.28
CA GLU A 63 -13.68 22.66 9.29
C GLU A 63 -14.65 22.51 10.48
N TYR A 64 -14.93 21.25 10.90
CA TYR A 64 -15.92 20.93 11.94
C TYR A 64 -15.29 20.17 13.11
N GLU A 65 -14.13 20.60 13.59
CA GLU A 65 -13.35 19.95 14.68
C GLU A 65 -14.18 19.75 15.94
N HIS A 66 -15.10 20.66 16.27
CA HIS A 66 -15.98 20.56 17.43
C HIS A 66 -16.92 19.34 17.42
N LEU A 67 -17.07 18.65 16.27
CA LEU A 67 -17.85 17.42 16.14
C LEU A 67 -17.04 16.15 16.42
N LEU A 68 -15.71 16.19 16.45
CA LEU A 68 -14.84 15.03 16.70
C LEU A 68 -15.16 14.29 18.01
N PRO A 69 -15.40 14.96 19.17
CA PRO A 69 -15.71 14.29 20.42
C PRO A 69 -17.00 13.45 20.32
N ARG A 70 -17.98 13.86 19.48
CA ARG A 70 -19.21 13.14 19.24
C ARG A 70 -18.95 11.75 18.63
N PHE A 71 -18.00 11.67 17.70
CA PHE A 71 -17.69 10.45 16.96
C PHE A 71 -16.58 9.62 17.62
N ARG A 72 -15.94 10.10 18.69
CA ARG A 72 -14.85 9.43 19.39
C ARG A 72 -13.75 8.97 18.43
N VAL A 73 -13.37 9.84 17.49
CA VAL A 73 -12.36 9.57 16.46
C VAL A 73 -10.97 9.72 17.07
N ARG A 74 -10.10 8.76 16.76
CA ARG A 74 -8.69 8.77 17.22
C ARG A 74 -7.72 9.01 16.07
N GLY A 75 -8.20 8.99 14.84
CA GLY A 75 -7.40 9.19 13.64
C GLY A 75 -8.29 9.22 12.40
N ILE A 76 -7.76 9.74 11.31
CA ILE A 76 -8.43 9.79 9.99
C ILE A 76 -7.55 9.10 8.95
N PRO A 77 -8.15 8.44 7.93
CA PRO A 77 -9.58 8.35 7.68
C PRO A 77 -10.28 7.40 8.64
N THR A 78 -11.47 7.77 9.08
CA THR A 78 -12.38 6.90 9.83
C THR A 78 -13.73 6.87 9.14
N LEU A 79 -14.15 5.68 8.73
CA LEU A 79 -15.46 5.42 8.14
C LEU A 79 -16.44 4.95 9.22
N LEU A 80 -17.58 5.61 9.32
CA LEU A 80 -18.65 5.28 10.26
C LEU A 80 -19.91 4.88 9.47
N LEU A 81 -20.44 3.70 9.74
CA LEU A 81 -21.69 3.25 9.13
C LEU A 81 -22.86 3.52 10.09
N PHE A 82 -23.82 4.29 9.63
CA PHE A 82 -25.05 4.62 10.36
C PHE A 82 -26.26 3.90 9.77
N ARG A 83 -27.17 3.49 10.67
CA ARG A 83 -28.51 3.03 10.32
C ARG A 83 -29.52 3.66 11.28
N ASN A 84 -30.54 4.33 10.74
CA ASN A 84 -31.57 4.98 11.55
C ASN A 84 -30.97 5.88 12.67
N GLY A 85 -30.00 6.69 12.32
CA GLY A 85 -29.32 7.62 13.24
C GLY A 85 -28.32 7.00 14.23
N SER A 86 -28.17 5.68 14.24
CA SER A 86 -27.24 4.99 15.15
C SER A 86 -26.01 4.47 14.39
N GLU A 87 -24.83 4.68 14.95
CA GLU A 87 -23.60 4.05 14.47
C GLU A 87 -23.68 2.54 14.68
N VAL A 88 -23.58 1.76 13.61
CA VAL A 88 -23.65 0.29 13.67
C VAL A 88 -22.30 -0.38 13.43
N ALA A 89 -21.37 0.32 12.76
CA ALA A 89 -20.01 -0.17 12.53
C ALA A 89 -19.06 0.98 12.26
N ARG A 90 -17.76 0.74 12.49
CA ARG A 90 -16.69 1.67 12.11
C ARG A 90 -15.49 0.93 11.54
N LYS A 91 -14.75 1.62 10.70
CA LYS A 91 -13.50 1.16 10.13
C LYS A 91 -12.49 2.31 10.11
N VAL A 92 -11.32 2.06 10.67
CA VAL A 92 -10.22 3.03 10.66
C VAL A 92 -9.24 2.61 9.57
N GLY A 93 -8.99 3.50 8.62
CA GLY A 93 -8.22 3.18 7.43
C GLY A 93 -8.97 2.29 6.43
N VAL A 94 -8.50 2.26 5.22
CA VAL A 94 -8.97 1.38 4.13
C VAL A 94 -7.77 1.02 3.28
N ASP A 95 -7.50 -0.27 3.13
CA ASP A 95 -6.32 -0.74 2.41
C ASP A 95 -6.57 -0.88 0.90
N SER A 96 -7.80 -1.24 0.52
CA SER A 96 -8.20 -1.42 -0.88
C SER A 96 -9.71 -1.33 -1.08
N LEU A 97 -10.17 -1.22 -2.33
CA LEU A 97 -11.59 -1.31 -2.68
C LEU A 97 -12.19 -2.67 -2.26
N SER A 98 -11.43 -3.75 -2.41
CA SER A 98 -11.85 -5.08 -1.99
C SER A 98 -12.05 -5.16 -0.48
N ASP A 99 -11.14 -4.57 0.29
CA ASP A 99 -11.24 -4.48 1.76
C ASP A 99 -12.51 -3.70 2.18
N LEU A 100 -12.73 -2.53 1.58
CA LEU A 100 -13.91 -1.71 1.84
C LEU A 100 -15.21 -2.44 1.47
N ASN A 101 -15.25 -3.05 0.29
CA ASN A 101 -16.41 -3.82 -0.18
C ASN A 101 -16.71 -5.02 0.72
N ASN A 102 -15.69 -5.75 1.16
CA ASN A 102 -15.85 -6.91 2.05
C ASN A 102 -16.37 -6.47 3.43
N TRP A 103 -15.82 -5.38 3.97
CA TRP A 103 -16.31 -4.81 5.22
C TRP A 103 -17.78 -4.37 5.10
N LEU A 104 -18.16 -3.65 4.05
CA LEU A 104 -19.55 -3.23 3.82
C LEU A 104 -20.49 -4.41 3.64
N ARG A 105 -20.08 -5.45 2.91
CA ARG A 105 -20.87 -6.69 2.77
C ARG A 105 -21.04 -7.40 4.11
N SER A 106 -20.03 -7.43 4.97
CA SER A 106 -20.14 -7.99 6.32
C SER A 106 -21.15 -7.24 7.19
N GLN A 107 -21.39 -5.96 6.87
CA GLN A 107 -22.42 -5.13 7.50
C GLN A 107 -23.78 -5.24 6.81
N GLY A 108 -23.96 -6.17 5.85
CA GLY A 108 -25.21 -6.37 5.13
C GLY A 108 -25.54 -5.29 4.09
N ILE A 109 -24.55 -4.52 3.63
CA ILE A 109 -24.69 -3.63 2.49
C ILE A 109 -24.59 -4.48 1.22
N VAL A 110 -25.65 -4.42 0.41
CA VAL A 110 -25.63 -5.01 -0.91
C VAL A 110 -24.83 -4.07 -1.80
N ILE A 111 -23.61 -4.47 -2.08
CA ILE A 111 -22.84 -3.88 -3.16
C ILE A 111 -23.24 -4.74 -4.35
N GLU A 112 -24.03 -4.20 -5.25
CA GLU A 112 -24.24 -4.85 -6.54
C GLU A 112 -22.81 -5.10 -7.04
N SER A 113 -22.40 -6.38 -7.03
CA SER A 113 -21.35 -6.74 -7.94
C SER A 113 -21.81 -6.14 -9.25
N GLU A 114 -21.14 -5.18 -9.81
CA GLU A 114 -21.26 -4.94 -11.27
C GLU A 114 -21.35 -6.36 -11.81
N GLY A 115 -22.57 -6.76 -12.26
CA GLY A 115 -22.94 -8.15 -12.44
C GLY A 115 -21.80 -8.76 -13.16
N GLU A 116 -21.37 -10.00 -12.72
CA GLU A 116 -20.20 -10.66 -13.26
C GLU A 116 -19.74 -9.85 -14.46
N VAL A 117 -19.12 -8.70 -14.22
CA VAL A 117 -18.25 -8.15 -15.20
C VAL A 117 -17.28 -9.30 -15.20
N VAL A 118 -17.53 -10.27 -16.08
CA VAL A 118 -16.45 -10.76 -16.92
C VAL A 118 -15.72 -9.47 -17.21
N VAL A 119 -14.78 -9.13 -16.30
CA VAL A 119 -13.77 -8.13 -16.63
C VAL A 119 -13.34 -8.70 -17.93
N PRO A 120 -13.72 -8.08 -19.08
CA PRO A 120 -13.33 -8.67 -20.33
C PRO A 120 -11.87 -8.77 -20.06
N GLU A 121 -11.35 -10.01 -20.06
CA GLU A 121 -9.94 -10.29 -19.82
C GLU A 121 -9.27 -9.13 -20.51
N VAL A 122 -8.95 -8.06 -19.74
CA VAL A 122 -8.40 -6.84 -20.31
C VAL A 122 -7.07 -7.36 -20.70
N GLN A 123 -7.01 -7.82 -21.93
CA GLN A 123 -5.78 -8.31 -22.53
C GLN A 123 -4.79 -7.23 -22.22
N PRO A 124 -3.81 -7.50 -21.35
CA PRO A 124 -2.92 -6.45 -20.89
C PRO A 124 -2.44 -5.73 -22.14
N TRP A 125 -2.61 -4.42 -22.14
CA TRP A 125 -2.21 -3.61 -23.28
C TRP A 125 -0.81 -4.06 -23.68
N PRO A 126 -0.56 -4.36 -24.98
CA PRO A 126 0.80 -4.64 -25.40
C PRO A 126 1.66 -3.43 -25.04
N SER A 127 2.80 -3.66 -24.42
CA SER A 127 3.72 -2.59 -24.05
C SER A 127 3.92 -1.62 -25.22
N PHE A 128 3.82 -0.33 -24.92
CA PHE A 128 3.86 0.74 -25.93
C PHE A 128 2.85 0.54 -27.07
N TYR A 129 1.75 -0.18 -26.83
CA TYR A 129 0.72 -0.51 -27.84
C TYR A 129 1.29 -1.19 -29.11
N GLY A 130 2.43 -1.88 -28.98
CA GLY A 130 3.16 -2.44 -30.12
C GLY A 130 3.90 -1.42 -30.97
N ASP A 131 3.92 -0.14 -30.59
CA ASP A 131 4.50 0.96 -31.33
C ASP A 131 5.96 1.24 -30.90
N ASP A 132 6.91 0.96 -31.81
CA ASP A 132 8.32 1.21 -31.56
C ASP A 132 8.70 2.71 -31.60
N GLU A 133 7.91 3.58 -32.25
CA GLU A 133 8.17 5.02 -32.22
C GLU A 133 7.78 5.61 -30.88
N LEU A 134 6.62 5.21 -30.35
CA LEU A 134 6.21 5.56 -28.99
C LEU A 134 7.23 5.07 -27.95
N ARG A 135 7.66 3.82 -28.07
CA ARG A 135 8.71 3.27 -27.19
C ARG A 135 9.98 4.12 -27.21
N ARG A 136 10.50 4.42 -28.42
CA ARG A 136 11.71 5.25 -28.57
C ARG A 136 11.53 6.66 -28.02
N PHE A 137 10.36 7.26 -28.18
CA PHE A 137 10.05 8.57 -27.64
C PHE A 137 10.07 8.57 -26.11
N LEU A 138 9.35 7.63 -25.45
CA LEU A 138 9.25 7.57 -24.00
C LEU A 138 10.58 7.17 -23.35
N THR A 139 11.26 6.16 -23.88
CA THR A 139 12.59 5.73 -23.38
C THR A 139 13.69 6.75 -23.67
N GLY A 140 13.58 7.50 -24.78
CA GLY A 140 14.49 8.61 -25.09
C GLY A 140 14.43 9.73 -24.04
N ARG A 141 13.21 10.10 -23.63
CA ARG A 141 12.99 11.05 -22.54
C ARG A 141 13.57 10.56 -21.21
N LEU A 142 13.38 9.27 -20.90
CA LEU A 142 13.94 8.67 -19.71
C LEU A 142 15.47 8.73 -19.70
N LYS A 143 16.10 8.41 -20.85
CA LYS A 143 17.55 8.50 -21.01
C LYS A 143 18.09 9.93 -20.91
N GLU A 144 17.40 10.89 -21.51
CA GLU A 144 17.75 12.31 -21.43
C GLU A 144 17.77 12.79 -19.97
N LYS A 145 16.72 12.48 -19.22
CA LYS A 145 16.62 12.86 -17.80
C LYS A 145 17.67 12.18 -16.93
N ALA A 146 18.00 10.92 -17.21
CA ALA A 146 19.08 10.22 -16.51
C ALA A 146 20.45 10.87 -16.78
N LEU A 147 20.75 11.24 -18.04
CA LEU A 147 21.99 11.94 -18.40
C LEU A 147 22.10 13.33 -17.77
N ALA A 148 20.99 13.99 -17.56
CA ALA A 148 20.90 15.29 -16.87
C ALA A 148 20.95 15.16 -15.33
N ALA A 149 20.98 13.94 -14.78
CA ALA A 149 20.86 13.65 -13.34
C ALA A 149 19.57 14.24 -12.71
N GLU A 150 18.48 14.23 -13.47
CA GLU A 150 17.18 14.75 -13.04
C GLU A 150 16.22 13.66 -12.52
N ILE A 151 16.63 12.39 -12.52
CA ILE A 151 15.86 11.29 -11.93
C ILE A 151 16.24 11.19 -10.46
N SER A 152 15.23 11.23 -9.60
CA SER A 152 15.41 11.13 -8.16
C SER A 152 15.49 9.69 -7.69
N HIS A 153 16.27 9.44 -6.64
CA HIS A 153 16.23 8.19 -5.89
C HIS A 153 14.87 8.01 -5.22
N TYR A 154 14.43 6.76 -5.12
CA TYR A 154 13.25 6.45 -4.33
C TYR A 154 13.48 6.82 -2.87
N ALA A 155 12.46 7.40 -2.23
CA ALA A 155 12.49 7.72 -0.81
C ALA A 155 11.14 7.37 -0.16
N PHE A 156 11.17 6.84 1.05
CA PHE A 156 10.00 6.53 1.83
C PHE A 156 10.06 7.27 3.19
N PRO A 157 9.01 8.01 3.60
CA PRO A 157 7.80 8.34 2.83
C PRO A 157 8.12 9.20 1.60
N ARG A 158 7.31 9.02 0.52
CA ARG A 158 7.58 9.66 -0.76
C ARG A 158 7.33 11.18 -0.70
N PRO A 159 8.32 12.03 -1.01
CA PRO A 159 8.09 13.48 -1.18
C PRO A 159 7.20 13.79 -2.39
N LYS A 160 6.43 14.88 -2.32
CA LYS A 160 5.47 15.24 -3.39
C LYS A 160 6.10 15.51 -4.76
N ASP A 161 7.33 16.01 -4.79
CA ASP A 161 8.02 16.44 -6.03
C ASP A 161 9.07 15.41 -6.51
N LEU A 162 8.94 14.15 -6.10
CA LEU A 162 9.92 13.12 -6.42
C LEU A 162 9.76 12.63 -7.87
N LEU A 163 10.72 12.95 -8.74
CA LEU A 163 10.72 12.54 -10.14
C LEU A 163 11.45 11.21 -10.31
N THR A 164 10.74 10.09 -10.17
CA THR A 164 11.28 8.74 -10.37
C THR A 164 11.09 8.25 -11.82
N ALA A 165 11.72 7.14 -12.19
CA ALA A 165 11.70 6.61 -13.55
C ALA A 165 10.29 6.41 -14.16
N PRO A 166 9.28 5.85 -13.44
CA PRO A 166 7.93 5.70 -14.00
C PRO A 166 7.26 7.04 -14.29
N TYR A 167 7.49 8.07 -13.47
CA TYR A 167 6.93 9.40 -13.69
C TYR A 167 7.58 10.12 -14.87
N VAL A 168 8.88 9.91 -15.07
CA VAL A 168 9.57 10.39 -16.28
C VAL A 168 9.00 9.72 -17.52
N LEU A 169 8.75 8.39 -17.48
CA LEU A 169 8.12 7.65 -18.57
C LEU A 169 6.72 8.19 -18.88
N ALA A 170 5.89 8.41 -17.86
CA ALA A 170 4.52 8.91 -18.03
C ALA A 170 4.48 10.40 -18.43
N GLY A 171 5.46 11.19 -17.98
CA GLY A 171 5.44 12.65 -18.08
C GLY A 171 4.48 13.32 -17.10
N GLN A 172 3.96 12.57 -16.14
CA GLN A 172 3.02 13.04 -15.11
C GLN A 172 3.13 12.16 -13.86
N GLU A 173 2.65 12.67 -12.71
CA GLU A 173 2.72 12.03 -11.40
C GLU A 173 1.51 11.13 -11.08
N SER A 174 0.96 10.42 -12.06
CA SER A 174 -0.20 9.53 -11.87
C SER A 174 0.06 8.17 -12.49
N LEU A 175 -0.18 7.11 -11.72
CA LEU A 175 -0.05 5.72 -12.19
C LEU A 175 -1.09 5.38 -13.27
N ASP A 176 -2.30 5.95 -13.21
CA ASP A 176 -3.31 5.78 -14.25
C ASP A 176 -2.84 6.37 -15.60
N VAL A 177 -2.09 7.48 -15.54
CA VAL A 177 -1.48 8.07 -16.74
C VAL A 177 -0.31 7.23 -17.22
N PHE A 178 0.46 6.61 -16.32
CA PHE A 178 1.56 5.71 -16.69
C PHE A 178 1.06 4.57 -17.61
N GLU A 179 0.00 3.87 -17.19
CA GLU A 179 -0.58 2.79 -17.99
C GLU A 179 -1.08 3.30 -19.34
N ARG A 180 -1.89 4.38 -19.35
CA ARG A 180 -2.48 4.94 -20.57
C ARG A 180 -1.47 5.49 -21.56
N VAL A 181 -0.33 6.00 -21.10
CA VAL A 181 0.71 6.55 -21.96
C VAL A 181 1.64 5.48 -22.48
N SER A 182 1.94 4.48 -21.68
CA SER A 182 2.98 3.49 -22.01
C SER A 182 2.45 2.10 -22.37
N GLY A 183 1.19 1.78 -22.07
CA GLY A 183 0.66 0.42 -22.15
C GLY A 183 1.32 -0.56 -21.16
N LEU A 184 2.08 -0.04 -20.19
CA LEU A 184 2.72 -0.85 -19.15
C LEU A 184 1.80 -0.94 -17.92
N PRO A 185 1.73 -2.08 -17.24
CA PRO A 185 0.84 -2.26 -16.09
C PRO A 185 1.25 -1.38 -14.92
N PRO A 186 0.30 -0.88 -14.10
CA PRO A 186 0.58 -0.04 -12.93
C PRO A 186 1.55 -0.69 -11.93
N ALA A 187 1.44 -2.00 -11.71
CA ALA A 187 2.36 -2.74 -10.85
C ALA A 187 3.81 -2.67 -11.33
N LEU A 188 4.05 -2.50 -12.64
CA LEU A 188 5.40 -2.32 -13.16
C LEU A 188 5.98 -0.97 -12.72
N ALA A 189 5.16 0.09 -12.68
CA ALA A 189 5.60 1.39 -12.17
C ALA A 189 6.08 1.32 -10.72
N LEU A 190 5.36 0.56 -9.88
CA LEU A 190 5.76 0.27 -8.51
C LEU A 190 7.20 -0.27 -8.43
N TRP A 191 7.50 -1.33 -9.21
CA TRP A 191 8.82 -1.94 -9.21
C TRP A 191 9.88 -1.04 -9.86
N LEU A 192 9.54 -0.28 -10.90
CA LEU A 192 10.46 0.70 -11.48
C LEU A 192 10.85 1.79 -10.48
N GLU A 193 9.97 2.13 -9.57
CA GLU A 193 10.21 3.12 -8.52
C GLU A 193 11.11 2.54 -7.41
N VAL A 194 10.70 1.43 -6.79
CA VAL A 194 11.43 0.85 -5.65
C VAL A 194 12.76 0.18 -6.03
N LEU A 195 12.92 -0.21 -7.28
CA LEU A 195 14.18 -0.73 -7.79
C LEU A 195 15.18 0.36 -8.20
N ASP A 196 14.81 1.61 -8.04
CA ASP A 196 15.69 2.76 -8.07
C ASP A 196 16.52 2.87 -9.35
N PHE A 197 15.83 2.92 -10.50
CA PHE A 197 16.46 3.15 -11.80
C PHE A 197 16.77 4.65 -11.98
N VAL A 198 17.98 5.09 -11.63
CA VAL A 198 18.38 6.51 -11.57
C VAL A 198 19.54 6.82 -12.51
N THR A 199 20.59 5.98 -12.50
CA THR A 199 21.78 6.27 -13.26
C THR A 199 21.62 5.99 -14.76
N PRO A 200 22.39 6.68 -15.65
CA PRO A 200 22.35 6.39 -17.08
C PRO A 200 22.58 4.93 -17.44
N GLN A 201 23.48 4.23 -16.71
CA GLN A 201 23.76 2.82 -16.94
C GLN A 201 22.53 1.96 -16.59
N GLN A 202 21.90 2.18 -15.44
CA GLN A 202 20.70 1.44 -15.02
C GLN A 202 19.54 1.67 -15.99
N ILE A 203 19.38 2.91 -16.47
CA ILE A 203 18.37 3.25 -17.48
C ILE A 203 18.66 2.58 -18.82
N ASP A 204 19.92 2.50 -19.26
CA ASP A 204 20.28 1.77 -20.48
C ASP A 204 19.98 0.27 -20.34
N GLU A 205 20.25 -0.34 -19.17
CA GLU A 205 19.89 -1.73 -18.86
C GLU A 205 18.38 -1.97 -18.90
N LEU A 206 17.59 -1.04 -18.36
CA LEU A 206 16.13 -1.08 -18.40
C LEU A 206 15.61 -0.95 -19.83
N ILE A 207 16.10 0.03 -20.58
CA ILE A 207 15.69 0.26 -22.00
C ILE A 207 15.99 -0.96 -22.87
N ALA A 208 17.07 -1.67 -22.59
CA ALA A 208 17.45 -2.87 -23.33
C ALA A 208 16.44 -4.02 -23.21
N VAL A 209 15.63 -4.05 -22.12
CA VAL A 209 14.61 -5.08 -21.88
C VAL A 209 13.18 -4.57 -22.11
N LEU A 210 12.98 -3.26 -22.18
CA LEU A 210 11.69 -2.65 -22.51
C LEU A 210 11.48 -2.70 -24.04
N ALA A 211 10.80 -3.72 -24.52
CA ALA A 211 10.43 -3.88 -25.92
C ALA A 211 8.95 -3.50 -26.13
N SER A 212 8.58 -3.09 -27.35
CA SER A 212 7.19 -2.90 -27.74
C SER A 212 6.50 -4.24 -27.99
N GLY A 213 5.20 -4.31 -27.74
CA GLY A 213 4.39 -5.51 -28.00
C GLY A 213 4.59 -6.67 -27.02
N LYS A 214 5.22 -6.43 -25.88
CA LYS A 214 5.40 -7.45 -24.82
C LYS A 214 4.29 -7.39 -23.76
N ALA A 215 4.01 -8.53 -23.16
CA ALA A 215 3.11 -8.67 -22.03
C ALA A 215 3.90 -8.68 -20.72
N TYR A 216 4.01 -7.53 -20.06
CA TYR A 216 4.73 -7.38 -18.80
C TYR A 216 3.83 -7.53 -17.56
N GLY A 217 2.53 -7.85 -17.74
CA GLY A 217 1.56 -7.88 -16.65
C GLY A 217 1.94 -8.76 -15.46
N ASP A 218 2.52 -9.92 -15.73
CA ASP A 218 2.86 -10.91 -14.70
C ASP A 218 4.26 -10.73 -14.10
N VAL A 219 5.12 -9.89 -14.69
CA VAL A 219 6.49 -9.67 -14.22
C VAL A 219 6.55 -9.21 -12.77
N PRO A 220 5.74 -8.23 -12.31
CA PRO A 220 5.71 -7.81 -10.93
C PRO A 220 5.36 -8.93 -9.96
N LEU A 221 4.39 -9.76 -10.32
CA LEU A 221 3.94 -10.88 -9.49
C LEU A 221 4.98 -12.00 -9.43
N HIS A 222 5.61 -12.34 -10.55
CA HIS A 222 6.73 -13.29 -10.59
C HIS A 222 7.89 -12.86 -9.68
N LEU A 223 8.24 -11.56 -9.68
CA LEU A 223 9.31 -11.06 -8.82
C LEU A 223 8.95 -11.21 -7.33
N LEU A 224 7.71 -10.91 -6.97
CA LEU A 224 7.21 -11.04 -5.61
C LEU A 224 7.18 -12.50 -5.14
N VAL A 225 6.71 -13.42 -5.99
CA VAL A 225 6.70 -14.85 -5.69
C VAL A 225 8.12 -15.37 -5.49
N GLN A 226 9.05 -15.06 -6.40
CA GLN A 226 10.45 -15.46 -6.27
C GLN A 226 11.10 -14.94 -4.97
N TRP A 227 10.75 -13.72 -4.56
CA TRP A 227 11.20 -13.19 -3.28
C TRP A 227 10.62 -13.94 -2.09
N LEU A 228 9.32 -14.23 -2.10
CA LEU A 228 8.67 -14.98 -1.03
C LEU A 228 9.14 -16.45 -0.98
N GLU A 229 9.61 -17.03 -2.10
CA GLU A 229 10.18 -18.38 -2.18
C GLU A 229 11.67 -18.43 -1.81
N ASP A 230 12.33 -17.25 -1.70
CA ASP A 230 13.78 -17.20 -1.52
C ASP A 230 14.23 -17.94 -0.24
N ALA A 231 14.96 -19.02 -0.43
CA ALA A 231 15.43 -19.89 0.67
C ALA A 231 16.47 -19.19 1.57
N ASP A 232 17.21 -18.21 1.03
CA ASP A 232 18.22 -17.46 1.77
C ASP A 232 17.57 -16.59 2.87
N LEU A 233 16.31 -16.22 2.72
CA LEU A 233 15.53 -15.47 3.72
C LEU A 233 15.08 -16.31 4.91
N ARG A 234 15.24 -17.65 4.84
CA ARG A 234 14.97 -18.61 5.91
C ARG A 234 13.61 -18.44 6.58
N TRP A 235 12.58 -18.15 5.81
CA TRP A 235 11.21 -17.91 6.28
C TRP A 235 10.72 -18.83 7.43
N PRO A 236 10.98 -20.17 7.40
CA PRO A 236 10.55 -21.04 8.49
C PRO A 236 11.23 -20.77 9.84
N ALA A 237 12.35 -20.05 9.83
CA ALA A 237 13.06 -19.70 11.07
C ALA A 237 12.61 -18.37 11.67
N VAL A 238 12.00 -17.50 10.86
CA VAL A 238 11.61 -16.14 11.24
C VAL A 238 10.08 -15.96 11.41
N LEU A 239 9.29 -16.88 10.88
CA LEU A 239 7.82 -16.86 10.95
C LEU A 239 7.28 -17.96 11.87
N SER A 240 6.11 -17.74 12.44
CA SER A 240 5.32 -18.80 13.06
C SER A 240 5.01 -19.91 12.04
N SER A 241 4.86 -21.14 12.52
CA SER A 241 4.58 -22.29 11.64
C SER A 241 3.27 -22.11 10.85
N SER A 242 2.25 -21.51 11.47
CA SER A 242 0.95 -21.25 10.83
C SER A 242 1.07 -20.19 9.73
N LEU A 243 1.75 -19.08 9.99
CA LEU A 243 1.93 -18.03 8.99
C LEU A 243 2.83 -18.48 7.83
N ASN A 244 3.88 -19.27 8.12
CA ASN A 244 4.68 -19.86 7.06
C ASN A 244 3.87 -20.82 6.17
N THR A 245 2.93 -21.57 6.75
CA THR A 245 2.00 -22.43 5.97
C THR A 245 1.09 -21.58 5.10
N LEU A 246 0.55 -20.48 5.62
CA LEU A 246 -0.28 -19.55 4.85
C LEU A 246 0.50 -18.93 3.69
N ARG A 247 1.75 -18.48 3.93
CA ARG A 247 2.65 -17.97 2.88
C ARG A 247 2.85 -18.98 1.75
N LEU A 248 3.16 -20.24 2.10
CA LEU A 248 3.36 -21.29 1.11
C LEU A 248 2.08 -21.60 0.32
N HIS A 249 0.92 -21.59 0.97
CA HIS A 249 -0.36 -21.77 0.31
C HIS A 249 -0.70 -20.62 -0.65
N TRP A 250 -0.42 -19.36 -0.24
CA TRP A 250 -0.57 -18.22 -1.12
C TRP A 250 0.32 -18.33 -2.36
N ILE A 251 1.59 -18.74 -2.19
CA ILE A 251 2.55 -18.96 -3.28
C ILE A 251 2.01 -20.03 -4.26
N GLU A 252 1.55 -21.17 -3.75
CA GLU A 252 0.99 -22.26 -4.57
C GLU A 252 -0.19 -21.76 -5.42
N LEU A 253 -1.14 -21.06 -4.80
CA LEU A 253 -2.30 -20.50 -5.50
C LEU A 253 -1.89 -19.44 -6.53
N THR A 254 -0.86 -18.65 -6.23
CA THR A 254 -0.33 -17.66 -7.15
C THR A 254 0.36 -18.28 -8.35
N HIS A 255 1.08 -19.38 -8.18
CA HIS A 255 1.58 -20.17 -9.31
C HIS A 255 0.45 -20.72 -10.20
N HIS A 256 -0.66 -21.16 -9.60
CA HIS A 256 -1.84 -21.57 -10.37
C HIS A 256 -2.38 -20.38 -11.18
N TYR A 257 -2.53 -19.21 -10.56
CA TYR A 257 -2.98 -17.98 -11.22
C TYR A 257 -2.06 -17.62 -12.41
N LEU A 258 -0.74 -17.58 -12.22
CA LEU A 258 0.26 -17.28 -13.26
C LEU A 258 0.29 -18.29 -14.41
N THR A 259 -0.20 -19.52 -14.20
CA THR A 259 -0.33 -20.54 -15.25
C THR A 259 -1.71 -20.56 -15.92
N GLY A 260 -2.56 -19.56 -15.64
CA GLY A 260 -3.93 -19.48 -16.18
C GLY A 260 -4.90 -20.50 -15.60
N ARG A 261 -4.55 -21.15 -14.48
CA ARG A 261 -5.46 -22.05 -13.78
C ARG A 261 -6.41 -21.22 -12.91
N GLU A 262 -7.69 -21.33 -13.20
CA GLU A 262 -8.73 -20.67 -12.42
C GLU A 262 -8.70 -21.10 -10.95
N THR A 263 -8.62 -20.14 -10.05
CA THR A 263 -8.78 -20.33 -8.60
C THR A 263 -10.08 -19.64 -8.18
N PRO A 264 -11.06 -20.37 -7.61
CA PRO A 264 -12.31 -19.77 -7.17
C PRO A 264 -12.07 -18.60 -6.21
N ARG A 265 -12.77 -17.49 -6.40
CA ARG A 265 -12.65 -16.30 -5.54
C ARG A 265 -12.77 -16.62 -4.04
N GLN A 266 -13.61 -17.60 -3.68
CA GLN A 266 -13.77 -18.01 -2.29
C GLN A 266 -12.48 -18.54 -1.66
N VAL A 267 -11.59 -19.15 -2.45
CA VAL A 267 -10.28 -19.61 -1.95
C VAL A 267 -9.41 -18.40 -1.59
N TRP A 268 -9.37 -17.37 -2.43
CA TRP A 268 -8.65 -16.13 -2.14
C TRP A 268 -9.21 -15.38 -0.93
N LEU A 269 -10.54 -15.32 -0.80
CA LEU A 269 -11.19 -14.72 0.37
C LEU A 269 -10.84 -15.46 1.67
N LYS A 270 -10.66 -16.78 1.60
CA LYS A 270 -10.21 -17.58 2.75
C LYS A 270 -8.76 -17.23 3.14
N ILE A 271 -7.85 -17.15 2.18
CA ILE A 271 -6.46 -16.68 2.43
C ILE A 271 -6.46 -15.29 3.05
N GLN A 272 -7.25 -14.37 2.51
CA GLN A 272 -7.38 -13.01 3.03
C GLN A 272 -7.88 -13.01 4.47
N GLN A 273 -8.88 -13.80 4.79
CA GLN A 273 -9.39 -13.93 6.16
C GLN A 273 -8.35 -14.52 7.12
N GLU A 274 -7.69 -15.62 6.73
CA GLU A 274 -6.65 -16.26 7.54
C GLU A 274 -5.48 -15.27 7.80
N ALA A 275 -5.09 -14.49 6.80
CA ALA A 275 -4.07 -13.45 6.95
C ALA A 275 -4.48 -12.37 7.96
N ARG A 276 -5.74 -11.91 7.91
CA ARG A 276 -6.28 -10.95 8.89
C ARG A 276 -6.32 -11.50 10.30
N GLU A 277 -6.78 -12.74 10.47
CA GLU A 277 -6.82 -13.40 11.78
C GLU A 277 -5.41 -13.54 12.38
N HIS A 278 -4.41 -13.87 11.54
CA HIS A 278 -3.01 -13.85 11.97
C HIS A 278 -2.54 -12.46 12.35
N HIS A 279 -2.81 -11.44 11.53
CA HIS A 279 -2.47 -10.05 11.81
C HIS A 279 -3.02 -9.61 13.17
N ASP A 280 -4.31 -9.84 13.41
CA ASP A 280 -4.99 -9.42 14.64
C ASP A 280 -4.51 -10.19 15.89
N SER A 281 -3.92 -11.37 15.71
CA SER A 281 -3.31 -12.16 16.79
C SER A 281 -1.87 -11.78 17.11
N CYS A 282 -1.22 -10.99 16.26
CA CYS A 282 0.16 -10.55 16.46
C CYS A 282 0.31 -9.71 17.72
N GLN A 283 1.40 -9.90 18.41
CA GLN A 283 1.78 -9.16 19.61
C GLN A 283 2.91 -8.19 19.27
N SER A 284 3.16 -7.27 20.17
CA SER A 284 4.30 -6.34 20.07
C SER A 284 5.61 -7.06 19.77
N GLY A 285 6.39 -6.51 18.82
CA GLY A 285 7.61 -7.12 18.30
C GLY A 285 7.41 -8.24 17.28
N GLN A 286 6.21 -8.35 16.70
CA GLN A 286 5.90 -9.24 15.58
C GLN A 286 5.60 -8.46 14.28
N ASP A 287 6.25 -7.32 14.09
CA ASP A 287 6.02 -6.42 12.96
C ASP A 287 6.25 -7.12 11.61
N LEU A 288 7.27 -7.99 11.51
CA LEU A 288 7.49 -8.81 10.32
C LEU A 288 6.24 -9.63 9.96
N GLU A 289 5.66 -10.31 10.95
CA GLU A 289 4.47 -11.14 10.74
C GLU A 289 3.26 -10.28 10.37
N GLN A 290 3.06 -9.14 11.04
CA GLN A 290 1.98 -8.19 10.73
C GLN A 290 2.07 -7.67 9.29
N HIS A 291 3.23 -7.19 8.87
CA HIS A 291 3.43 -6.68 7.52
C HIS A 291 3.26 -7.76 6.45
N LEU A 292 3.74 -8.98 6.71
CA LEU A 292 3.52 -10.10 5.79
C LEU A 292 2.04 -10.47 5.68
N CYS A 293 1.32 -10.53 6.80
CA CYS A 293 -0.13 -10.76 6.81
C CYS A 293 -0.87 -9.70 6.01
N SER A 294 -0.55 -8.41 6.21
CA SER A 294 -1.15 -7.31 5.45
C SER A 294 -0.87 -7.46 3.95
N LEU A 295 0.37 -7.75 3.57
CA LEU A 295 0.74 -7.96 2.17
C LEU A 295 -0.03 -9.12 1.53
N LEU A 296 -0.08 -10.29 2.19
CA LEU A 296 -0.83 -11.45 1.69
C LEU A 296 -2.35 -11.18 1.62
N SER A 297 -2.89 -10.42 2.58
CA SER A 297 -4.30 -10.01 2.57
C SER A 297 -4.62 -9.11 1.38
N ILE A 298 -3.81 -8.08 1.12
CA ILE A 298 -3.99 -7.15 0.01
C ILE A 298 -3.89 -7.90 -1.33
N LEU A 299 -2.92 -8.80 -1.47
CA LEU A 299 -2.67 -9.57 -2.69
C LEU A 299 -3.50 -10.87 -2.79
N SER A 300 -4.69 -10.89 -2.21
CA SER A 300 -5.62 -12.02 -2.30
C SER A 300 -6.99 -11.58 -2.81
N PRO A 301 -7.23 -11.59 -4.15
CA PRO A 301 -6.43 -12.22 -5.20
C PRO A 301 -5.22 -11.39 -5.68
N PRO A 302 -4.25 -12.00 -6.38
CA PRO A 302 -3.05 -11.31 -6.90
C PRO A 302 -3.35 -10.19 -7.91
N SER A 303 -4.51 -10.17 -8.55
CA SER A 303 -4.95 -9.11 -9.46
C SER A 303 -4.98 -7.72 -8.81
N GLU A 304 -5.13 -7.65 -7.49
CA GLU A 304 -5.07 -6.40 -6.71
C GLU A 304 -3.71 -5.70 -6.80
N LEU A 305 -2.65 -6.39 -7.24
CA LEU A 305 -1.33 -5.80 -7.48
C LEU A 305 -1.38 -4.67 -8.52
N ASN A 306 -2.34 -4.72 -9.45
CA ASN A 306 -2.55 -3.68 -10.47
C ASN A 306 -3.54 -2.58 -10.02
N ASP A 307 -4.05 -2.62 -8.78
CA ASP A 307 -4.83 -1.53 -8.23
C ASP A 307 -3.88 -0.38 -7.86
N THR A 308 -4.03 0.75 -8.56
CA THR A 308 -3.19 1.94 -8.36
C THR A 308 -3.29 2.51 -6.95
N HIS A 309 -4.40 2.23 -6.23
CA HIS A 309 -4.60 2.67 -4.85
C HIS A 309 -3.91 1.75 -3.83
N ALA A 310 -3.74 0.47 -4.15
CA ALA A 310 -3.02 -0.48 -3.29
C ALA A 310 -1.49 -0.32 -3.40
N THR A 311 -1.00 0.33 -4.44
CA THR A 311 0.43 0.38 -4.80
C THR A 311 1.31 0.91 -3.66
N SER A 312 0.96 2.05 -3.05
CA SER A 312 1.75 2.64 -1.96
C SER A 312 1.74 1.77 -0.70
N THR A 313 0.63 1.10 -0.42
CA THR A 313 0.49 0.17 0.71
C THR A 313 1.33 -1.08 0.50
N ILE A 314 1.35 -1.61 -0.72
CA ILE A 314 2.22 -2.75 -1.09
C ILE A 314 3.69 -2.37 -0.96
N GLN A 315 4.10 -1.19 -1.44
CA GLN A 315 5.47 -0.67 -1.28
C GLN A 315 5.85 -0.58 0.20
N HIS A 316 4.97 -0.02 1.01
CA HIS A 316 5.20 0.12 2.44
C HIS A 316 5.45 -1.24 3.09
N HIS A 317 4.54 -2.21 2.92
CA HIS A 317 4.69 -3.54 3.52
C HIS A 317 5.93 -4.28 3.01
N TRP A 318 6.22 -4.19 1.72
CA TRP A 318 7.41 -4.80 1.15
C TRP A 318 8.71 -4.24 1.79
N TYR A 319 8.79 -2.92 1.96
CA TYR A 319 9.93 -2.27 2.62
C TYR A 319 10.04 -2.69 4.09
N GLN A 320 8.95 -2.65 4.83
CA GLN A 320 8.92 -3.01 6.24
C GLN A 320 9.31 -4.48 6.48
N ILE A 321 8.84 -5.39 5.63
CA ILE A 321 9.22 -6.80 5.72
C ILE A 321 10.74 -6.94 5.56
N GLN A 322 11.36 -6.26 4.61
CA GLN A 322 12.82 -6.30 4.44
C GLN A 322 13.54 -5.73 5.65
N PHE A 323 13.07 -4.59 6.17
CA PHE A 323 13.64 -3.95 7.34
C PHE A 323 13.63 -4.89 8.56
N HIS A 324 12.50 -5.50 8.86
CA HIS A 324 12.37 -6.41 10.00
C HIS A 324 13.09 -7.74 9.80
N LEU A 325 13.17 -8.25 8.58
CA LEU A 325 14.02 -9.40 8.26
C LEU A 325 15.50 -9.13 8.58
N GLU A 326 16.00 -7.96 8.21
CA GLU A 326 17.37 -7.57 8.50
C GLU A 326 17.61 -7.37 10.01
N GLN A 327 16.64 -6.80 10.74
CA GLN A 327 16.74 -6.71 12.20
C GLN A 327 16.87 -8.10 12.83
N ILE A 328 16.03 -9.05 12.44
CA ILE A 328 16.07 -10.42 12.95
C ILE A 328 17.39 -11.09 12.58
N ASN A 329 17.88 -10.92 11.34
CA ASN A 329 19.16 -11.45 10.88
C ASN A 329 20.35 -10.81 11.63
N ALA A 330 20.24 -9.55 12.02
CA ALA A 330 21.21 -8.85 12.87
C ALA A 330 21.14 -9.27 14.36
N GLY A 331 20.28 -10.22 14.69
CA GLY A 331 20.17 -10.81 16.03
C GLY A 331 19.34 -9.98 17.02
N TRP A 332 18.40 -9.18 16.53
CA TRP A 332 17.44 -8.49 17.39
C TRP A 332 16.51 -9.51 18.05
N SER A 333 16.40 -9.44 19.37
CA SER A 333 15.44 -10.23 20.15
C SER A 333 14.03 -9.65 19.99
N ARG A 334 13.03 -10.49 20.27
CA ARG A 334 11.62 -10.06 20.26
C ARG A 334 11.35 -8.91 21.24
N ASP A 335 12.02 -8.90 22.39
CA ASP A 335 11.88 -7.82 23.36
C ASP A 335 12.45 -6.49 22.85
N GLU A 336 13.54 -6.55 22.07
CA GLU A 336 14.11 -5.38 21.44
C GLU A 336 13.23 -4.88 20.28
N LEU A 337 12.67 -5.78 19.47
CA LEU A 337 11.69 -5.40 18.44
C LEU A 337 10.45 -4.72 19.05
N ALA A 338 9.95 -5.24 20.17
CA ALA A 338 8.82 -4.64 20.91
C ALA A 338 9.14 -3.28 21.57
N MET A 339 10.41 -2.87 21.60
CA MET A 339 10.81 -1.62 22.25
C MET A 339 10.31 -0.38 21.49
N ALA A 340 10.19 -0.46 20.16
CA ALA A 340 9.63 0.60 19.34
C ALA A 340 8.16 0.87 19.72
N ASP A 341 7.36 -0.18 19.91
CA ASP A 341 5.96 -0.07 20.34
C ASP A 341 5.85 0.51 21.74
N ARG A 342 6.72 0.05 22.66
CA ARG A 342 6.77 0.58 24.03
C ARG A 342 7.11 2.06 24.05
N ARG A 343 8.06 2.47 23.20
CA ARG A 343 8.42 3.88 23.03
C ARG A 343 7.24 4.69 22.54
N TRP A 344 6.56 4.21 21.48
CA TRP A 344 5.42 4.90 20.92
C TRP A 344 4.24 4.96 21.89
N ALA A 345 3.91 3.87 22.54
CA ALA A 345 2.86 3.82 23.57
C ALA A 345 3.10 4.81 24.75
N TRP A 346 4.37 5.13 25.03
CA TRP A 346 4.71 6.14 26.02
C TRP A 346 4.64 7.57 25.43
N ILE A 347 5.05 7.75 24.17
CA ILE A 347 5.09 9.08 23.49
C ILE A 347 3.69 9.56 23.10
N GLU A 348 2.89 8.73 22.46
CA GLU A 348 1.62 9.09 21.86
C GLU A 348 0.67 9.84 22.84
N PRO A 349 0.40 9.38 24.05
CA PRO A 349 -0.49 10.08 24.97
C PRO A 349 0.03 11.45 25.39
N GLN A 350 1.34 11.62 25.45
CA GLN A 350 1.97 12.88 25.83
C GLN A 350 1.96 13.87 24.67
N LEU A 351 2.23 13.37 23.47
CA LEU A 351 2.18 14.18 22.23
C LEU A 351 0.74 14.69 21.98
N ALA A 352 -0.27 13.84 22.18
CA ALA A 352 -1.68 14.20 22.06
C ALA A 352 -2.16 15.23 23.11
N ALA A 353 -1.42 15.40 24.20
CA ALA A 353 -1.72 16.39 25.25
C ALA A 353 -1.08 17.78 24.99
N ILE A 354 -0.20 17.88 23.97
CA ILE A 354 0.50 19.11 23.62
C ILE A 354 -0.39 19.91 22.65
N PRO A 355 -0.66 21.20 22.89
CA PRO A 355 -1.35 22.04 21.95
C PRO A 355 -0.60 22.12 20.60
N GLU A 356 -1.33 22.18 19.49
CA GLU A 356 -0.77 22.20 18.13
C GLU A 356 0.27 23.32 17.93
N GLU A 357 0.04 24.47 18.55
CA GLU A 357 0.94 25.63 18.53
C GLU A 357 2.32 25.36 19.18
N GLU A 358 2.41 24.34 20.07
CA GLU A 358 3.63 23.94 20.78
C GLU A 358 4.18 22.58 20.29
N SER A 359 3.61 22.02 19.23
CA SER A 359 3.95 20.66 18.75
C SER A 359 5.29 20.59 18.01
N GLU A 360 5.77 21.72 17.49
CA GLU A 360 7.07 21.77 16.79
C GLU A 360 8.22 21.41 17.74
N GLY A 361 8.97 20.33 17.41
CA GLY A 361 10.04 19.81 18.26
C GLY A 361 9.61 19.02 19.50
N ALA A 362 8.31 18.92 19.78
CA ALA A 362 7.79 18.18 20.92
C ALA A 362 8.13 16.69 20.83
N LEU A 363 8.00 16.10 19.63
CA LEU A 363 8.31 14.71 19.39
C LEU A 363 9.79 14.39 19.70
N GLU A 364 10.71 15.22 19.25
CA GLU A 364 12.14 15.06 19.54
C GLU A 364 12.42 15.15 21.03
N THR A 365 11.77 16.10 21.71
CA THR A 365 11.89 16.27 23.18
C THR A 365 11.39 15.02 23.91
N LEU A 366 10.25 14.46 23.50
CA LEU A 366 9.70 13.24 24.09
C LEU A 366 10.60 12.03 23.83
N HIS A 367 11.19 11.90 22.66
CA HIS A 367 12.20 10.86 22.39
C HIS A 367 13.41 10.98 23.32
N LEU A 368 13.92 12.18 23.56
CA LEU A 368 15.03 12.42 24.50
C LEU A 368 14.62 12.07 25.94
N GLN A 369 13.42 12.47 26.37
CA GLN A 369 12.91 12.15 27.71
C GLN A 369 12.73 10.64 27.88
N TRP A 370 12.17 9.94 26.90
CA TRP A 370 12.02 8.49 26.93
C TRP A 370 13.39 7.79 27.09
N ARG A 371 14.38 8.21 26.30
CA ARG A 371 15.76 7.69 26.38
C ARG A 371 16.39 7.86 27.76
N GLN A 372 16.06 8.91 28.49
CA GLN A 372 16.64 9.21 29.81
C GLN A 372 16.02 8.41 30.95
N GLN A 373 14.91 7.69 30.72
CA GLN A 373 14.22 6.95 31.80
C GLN A 373 15.00 5.73 32.28
N SER A 374 15.79 5.11 31.39
CA SER A 374 16.52 3.88 31.72
C SER A 374 17.76 3.73 30.83
N PRO A 375 18.87 3.18 31.36
CA PRO A 375 20.03 2.83 30.54
C PRO A 375 19.66 1.88 29.37
N GLU A 376 18.75 0.94 29.58
CA GLU A 376 18.25 0.01 28.56
C GLU A 376 17.66 0.76 27.35
N PHE A 377 16.89 1.84 27.59
CA PHE A 377 16.32 2.65 26.51
C PHE A 377 17.41 3.44 25.75
N ALA A 378 18.43 3.89 26.45
CA ALA A 378 19.58 4.55 25.82
C ALA A 378 20.37 3.57 24.94
N ASP A 379 20.62 2.35 25.41
CA ASP A 379 21.32 1.29 24.69
C ASP A 379 20.51 0.86 23.44
N TYR A 380 19.19 0.72 23.59
CA TYR A 380 18.29 0.43 22.46
C TYR A 380 18.38 1.51 21.37
N VAL A 381 18.27 2.80 21.74
CA VAL A 381 18.33 3.91 20.75
C VAL A 381 19.70 3.93 20.03
N GLN A 382 20.77 3.63 20.74
CA GLN A 382 22.09 3.54 20.11
C GLN A 382 22.17 2.36 19.14
N LYS A 383 21.67 1.17 19.51
CA LYS A 383 21.60 -0.01 18.66
C LYS A 383 20.76 0.26 17.42
N GLU A 384 19.59 0.90 17.61
CA GLU A 384 18.67 1.28 16.54
C GLU A 384 19.34 2.24 15.54
N ALA A 385 20.04 3.26 16.01
CA ALA A 385 20.74 4.21 15.16
C ALA A 385 21.82 3.54 14.30
N LEU A 386 22.65 2.69 14.91
CA LEU A 386 23.68 1.93 14.18
C LEU A 386 23.07 0.98 13.16
N PHE A 387 22.00 0.28 13.53
CA PHE A 387 21.28 -0.60 12.60
C PHE A 387 20.70 0.18 11.41
N ASN A 388 20.08 1.34 11.65
CA ASN A 388 19.52 2.18 10.59
C ASN A 388 20.60 2.68 9.61
N GLU A 389 21.79 3.04 10.12
CA GLU A 389 22.93 3.41 9.27
C GLU A 389 23.40 2.22 8.40
N ASP A 390 23.54 1.04 9.00
CA ASP A 390 23.96 -0.18 8.29
C ASP A 390 22.90 -0.63 7.27
N PHE A 391 21.63 -0.55 7.64
CA PHE A 391 20.51 -0.89 6.75
C PHE A 391 20.48 0.05 5.55
N ALA A 392 20.60 1.37 5.75
CA ALA A 392 20.66 2.35 4.67
C ALA A 392 21.90 2.14 3.79
N ALA A 393 23.05 1.88 4.38
CA ALA A 393 24.29 1.63 3.63
C ALA A 393 24.21 0.34 2.77
N GLY A 394 23.49 -0.68 3.20
CA GLY A 394 23.27 -1.94 2.48
C GLY A 394 22.18 -1.87 1.40
N GLU A 395 21.34 -0.83 1.40
CA GLU A 395 20.18 -0.70 0.50
C GLU A 395 20.56 -0.81 -0.99
N PRO A 396 21.58 -0.13 -1.52
CA PRO A 396 21.92 -0.23 -2.93
C PRO A 396 22.23 -1.66 -3.38
N GLN A 397 22.87 -2.47 -2.52
CA GLN A 397 23.19 -3.86 -2.80
C GLN A 397 21.93 -4.75 -2.81
N ARG A 398 21.04 -4.55 -1.84
CA ARG A 398 19.75 -5.27 -1.80
C ARG A 398 18.91 -4.96 -3.03
N ILE A 399 18.77 -3.69 -3.38
CA ILE A 399 18.06 -3.25 -4.58
C ILE A 399 18.68 -3.83 -5.84
N GLN A 400 20.01 -3.89 -5.94
CA GLN A 400 20.68 -4.45 -7.12
C GLN A 400 20.34 -5.93 -7.35
N VAL A 401 20.21 -6.74 -6.31
CA VAL A 401 19.78 -8.14 -6.42
C VAL A 401 18.38 -8.24 -7.04
N PHE A 402 17.42 -7.45 -6.52
CA PHE A 402 16.07 -7.40 -7.06
C PHE A 402 16.04 -6.85 -8.48
N ARG A 403 16.79 -5.79 -8.77
CA ARG A 403 16.88 -5.20 -10.12
C ARG A 403 17.39 -6.22 -11.13
N THR A 404 18.38 -7.02 -10.77
CA THR A 404 18.91 -8.08 -11.66
C THR A 404 17.84 -9.12 -11.95
N ARG A 405 17.13 -9.62 -10.94
CA ARG A 405 16.01 -10.55 -11.11
C ARG A 405 14.88 -9.96 -11.97
N PHE A 406 14.52 -8.72 -11.69
CA PHE A 406 13.51 -7.97 -12.44
C PHE A 406 13.84 -7.85 -13.93
N LEU A 407 15.07 -7.40 -14.27
CA LEU A 407 15.52 -7.28 -15.66
C LEU A 407 15.53 -8.64 -16.37
N GLN A 408 15.85 -9.71 -15.65
CA GLN A 408 15.80 -11.07 -16.20
C GLN A 408 14.35 -11.50 -16.51
N LEU A 409 13.40 -11.24 -15.64
CA LEU A 409 11.98 -11.50 -15.86
C LEU A 409 11.44 -10.65 -17.02
N MET A 410 11.77 -9.37 -17.09
CA MET A 410 11.42 -8.49 -18.20
C MET A 410 11.89 -9.03 -19.55
N LYS A 411 13.13 -9.53 -19.62
CA LYS A 411 13.69 -10.12 -20.83
C LYS A 411 12.96 -11.39 -21.28
N GLN A 412 12.38 -12.15 -20.33
CA GLN A 412 11.66 -13.40 -20.57
C GLN A 412 10.17 -13.19 -20.85
N ALA A 413 9.65 -11.96 -20.70
CA ALA A 413 8.25 -11.67 -20.92
C ALA A 413 7.80 -12.09 -22.32
N PRO A 414 6.64 -12.76 -22.46
CA PRO A 414 6.12 -13.19 -23.75
C PRO A 414 5.67 -12.01 -24.62
N ASP A 415 5.47 -12.28 -25.90
CA ASP A 415 4.78 -11.34 -26.75
C ASP A 415 3.32 -11.23 -26.32
N ALA A 416 2.75 -10.03 -26.38
CA ALA A 416 1.32 -9.84 -26.13
C ALA A 416 0.52 -10.49 -27.28
N ALA A 417 -0.59 -11.13 -26.93
CA ALA A 417 -1.43 -11.87 -27.88
C ALA A 417 -2.18 -10.94 -28.86
#